data_9294f23fb44ff1a8d1460def839b879e
#
_entry.id   9294f23fb44ff1a8d1460def839b879e
#
_cell.length_a   1.000
_cell.length_b   1.000
_cell.length_c   1.000
_cell.angle_alpha   90.00
_cell.angle_beta   90.00
_cell.angle_gamma   90.00
#
_symmetry.space_group_name_H-M   'P 1'
#
loop_
_entity.id
_entity.type
_entity.pdbx_description
1 polymer ?
#
loop_
_entity_poly.entity_id
_entity_poly.type
_entity_poly.pdbx_seq_one_letter_code
_entity_poly.pdbx_strand_id
1 'polypeptide(L)'
;MRKILVSVSLIVVTAFSVFAANSASDFSYKLSDDVESIIITGFKNNQKVYDIPPTIEDIPVIAVKSEFLGFQGISEILIKIHEGVKEFSLTQIYSRGIPSSHITINKLPSTIEKCKILAQKNRKSPANLYITLKGSLKELNNLTEIRTEYVNFEEKSIIIRSNWAKNEGYLGAPENYKFENSTIKEAIFEEGCEIIGGFGWCPDLKKITLPTSAKKLTGDGFCFCKQLSEVVIPESLERIDFGHSSQQFDGTSIPLKLQVRLKKLGYSGSFGN
;
A
#
# COMPACT_ATOMS: atom_id res chain seq x y z
N MET A 1 -24.50 68.11 -15.15
CA MET A 1 -23.49 67.16 -15.70
C MET A 1 -23.27 66.02 -14.68
N ARG A 2 -23.87 64.84 -14.88
CA ARG A 2 -23.65 63.63 -14.05
C ARG A 2 -22.46 62.86 -14.59
N LYS A 3 -21.40 62.75 -13.81
CA LYS A 3 -20.26 61.89 -14.10
C LYS A 3 -20.62 60.45 -13.83
N ILE A 4 -20.64 59.63 -14.88
CA ILE A 4 -20.80 58.16 -14.79
C ILE A 4 -19.40 57.60 -14.49
N LEU A 5 -19.21 57.03 -13.29
CA LEU A 5 -18.06 56.25 -12.97
C LEU A 5 -18.28 54.85 -13.53
N VAL A 6 -17.50 54.48 -14.55
CA VAL A 6 -17.44 53.10 -15.03
C VAL A 6 -16.33 52.41 -14.21
N SER A 7 -16.75 51.52 -13.29
CA SER A 7 -15.83 50.63 -12.59
C SER A 7 -15.46 49.47 -13.50
N VAL A 8 -14.21 49.43 -13.95
CA VAL A 8 -13.65 48.27 -14.65
C VAL A 8 -13.24 47.25 -13.61
N SER A 9 -14.05 46.23 -13.44
CA SER A 9 -13.68 45.03 -12.64
C SER A 9 -12.64 44.24 -13.43
N LEU A 10 -11.41 44.25 -12.95
CA LEU A 10 -10.32 43.42 -13.47
C LEU A 10 -10.58 41.98 -13.00
N ILE A 11 -11.12 41.14 -13.89
CA ILE A 11 -11.22 39.69 -13.65
C ILE A 11 -9.81 39.14 -13.83
N VAL A 12 -9.13 38.88 -12.70
CA VAL A 12 -7.87 38.11 -12.72
C VAL A 12 -8.26 36.66 -12.96
N VAL A 13 -8.21 36.24 -14.21
CA VAL A 13 -8.27 34.80 -14.55
C VAL A 13 -6.92 34.22 -14.15
N THR A 14 -6.83 33.67 -12.96
CA THR A 14 -5.72 32.77 -12.62
C THR A 14 -5.86 31.54 -13.51
N ALA A 15 -5.03 31.46 -14.54
CA ALA A 15 -4.87 30.26 -15.33
C ALA A 15 -4.24 29.21 -14.41
N PHE A 16 -5.07 28.43 -13.73
CA PHE A 16 -4.66 27.13 -13.25
C PHE A 16 -4.33 26.33 -14.51
N SER A 17 -3.05 26.03 -14.72
CA SER A 17 -2.64 25.00 -15.67
C SER A 17 -3.19 23.68 -15.14
N VAL A 18 -4.43 23.38 -15.52
CA VAL A 18 -5.00 22.04 -15.41
C VAL A 18 -4.16 21.23 -16.39
N PHE A 19 -3.18 20.48 -15.88
CA PHE A 19 -2.58 19.43 -16.67
C PHE A 19 -3.72 18.52 -17.05
N ALA A 20 -4.05 18.48 -18.33
CA ALA A 20 -5.13 17.62 -18.82
C ALA A 20 -4.81 16.18 -18.43
N ALA A 21 -5.79 15.49 -17.88
CA ALA A 21 -5.70 14.05 -17.69
C ALA A 21 -5.34 13.38 -19.02
N ASN A 22 -4.71 12.21 -18.95
CA ASN A 22 -4.39 11.46 -20.15
C ASN A 22 -5.65 11.17 -20.98
N SER A 23 -5.47 11.07 -22.29
CA SER A 23 -6.54 10.66 -23.20
C SER A 23 -7.02 9.23 -22.91
N ALA A 24 -8.28 8.93 -23.18
CA ALA A 24 -8.81 7.57 -23.12
C ALA A 24 -7.98 6.56 -23.93
N SER A 25 -7.35 7.00 -25.03
CA SER A 25 -6.47 6.18 -25.87
C SER A 25 -5.19 5.71 -25.17
N ASP A 26 -4.79 6.36 -24.06
CA ASP A 26 -3.62 5.97 -23.27
C ASP A 26 -3.89 4.76 -22.37
N PHE A 27 -5.14 4.33 -22.30
CA PHE A 27 -5.58 3.22 -21.44
C PHE A 27 -6.26 2.11 -22.23
N SER A 28 -6.14 0.87 -21.72
CA SER A 28 -7.10 -0.17 -21.98
C SER A 28 -8.17 -0.13 -20.89
N TYR A 29 -9.42 -0.25 -21.24
CA TYR A 29 -10.50 -0.22 -20.25
C TYR A 29 -11.67 -1.11 -20.69
N LYS A 30 -12.55 -1.43 -19.76
CA LYS A 30 -13.82 -2.11 -19.96
C LYS A 30 -14.90 -1.49 -19.07
N LEU A 31 -16.14 -1.72 -19.40
CA LEU A 31 -17.26 -1.41 -18.52
C LEU A 31 -17.28 -2.36 -17.31
N SER A 32 -17.78 -1.91 -16.20
CA SER A 32 -18.15 -2.72 -15.04
C SER A 32 -19.32 -3.65 -15.38
N ASP A 33 -19.58 -4.62 -14.52
CA ASP A 33 -20.66 -5.60 -14.78
C ASP A 33 -22.07 -4.96 -14.76
N ASP A 34 -22.24 -3.85 -14.04
CA ASP A 34 -23.47 -3.04 -14.02
C ASP A 34 -23.58 -2.06 -15.21
N VAL A 35 -22.52 -1.95 -16.03
CA VAL A 35 -22.42 -1.06 -17.21
C VAL A 35 -22.46 0.44 -16.86
N GLU A 36 -22.37 0.82 -15.58
CA GLU A 36 -22.48 2.21 -15.12
C GLU A 36 -21.11 2.88 -14.91
N SER A 37 -20.02 2.10 -14.98
CA SER A 37 -18.68 2.61 -14.68
C SER A 37 -17.60 1.93 -15.50
N ILE A 38 -16.39 2.51 -15.46
CA ILE A 38 -15.21 2.04 -16.18
C ILE A 38 -14.18 1.46 -15.22
N ILE A 39 -13.61 0.34 -15.66
CA ILE A 39 -12.44 -0.30 -15.06
C ILE A 39 -11.28 -0.16 -16.03
N ILE A 40 -10.21 0.55 -15.68
CA ILE A 40 -8.96 0.59 -16.43
C ILE A 40 -8.24 -0.75 -16.24
N THR A 41 -7.87 -1.39 -17.34
CA THR A 41 -7.25 -2.72 -17.36
C THR A 41 -5.80 -2.70 -17.85
N GLY A 42 -5.31 -1.56 -18.35
CA GLY A 42 -3.93 -1.43 -18.81
C GLY A 42 -3.53 -0.03 -19.19
N PHE A 43 -2.23 0.17 -19.29
CA PHE A 43 -1.56 1.41 -19.67
C PHE A 43 -0.95 1.24 -21.07
N LYS A 44 -1.11 2.24 -21.92
CA LYS A 44 -0.65 2.26 -23.31
C LYS A 44 0.28 3.45 -23.57
N ASN A 45 0.82 3.53 -24.80
CA ASN A 45 1.49 4.70 -25.35
C ASN A 45 2.75 5.20 -24.65
N ASN A 46 3.44 4.34 -23.87
CA ASN A 46 4.75 4.60 -23.26
C ASN A 46 4.87 5.99 -22.62
N GLN A 47 3.91 6.39 -21.82
CA GLN A 47 3.90 7.68 -21.14
C GLN A 47 4.81 7.69 -19.91
N LYS A 48 5.44 8.83 -19.62
CA LYS A 48 6.13 9.07 -18.36
C LYS A 48 5.17 9.41 -17.21
N VAL A 49 4.00 9.93 -17.55
CA VAL A 49 2.95 10.28 -16.59
C VAL A 49 1.64 9.69 -17.07
N TYR A 50 1.00 8.91 -16.22
CA TYR A 50 -0.37 8.46 -16.38
C TYR A 50 -1.23 9.18 -15.35
N ASP A 51 -1.99 10.16 -15.83
CA ASP A 51 -2.97 10.90 -15.04
C ASP A 51 -4.34 10.29 -15.33
N ILE A 52 -4.78 9.39 -14.46
CA ILE A 52 -6.00 8.60 -14.65
C ILE A 52 -7.20 9.56 -14.67
N PRO A 53 -7.98 9.61 -15.77
CA PRO A 53 -9.10 10.54 -15.85
C PRO A 53 -10.24 10.12 -14.90
N PRO A 54 -11.01 11.07 -14.35
CA PRO A 54 -12.17 10.76 -13.54
C PRO A 54 -13.32 10.12 -14.33
N THR A 55 -13.39 10.38 -15.62
CA THR A 55 -14.35 9.81 -16.56
C THR A 55 -13.71 9.47 -17.89
N ILE A 56 -14.25 8.50 -18.61
CA ILE A 56 -13.97 8.20 -20.02
C ILE A 56 -15.32 8.15 -20.72
N GLU A 57 -15.50 8.96 -21.78
CA GLU A 57 -16.79 9.08 -22.51
C GLU A 57 -17.95 9.40 -21.56
N ASP A 58 -17.71 10.32 -20.59
CA ASP A 58 -18.63 10.74 -19.55
C ASP A 58 -19.04 9.63 -18.53
N ILE A 59 -18.46 8.44 -18.66
CA ILE A 59 -18.69 7.34 -17.72
C ILE A 59 -17.59 7.35 -16.62
N PRO A 60 -17.95 7.28 -15.33
CA PRO A 60 -16.99 7.39 -14.23
C PRO A 60 -15.98 6.24 -14.19
N VAL A 61 -14.72 6.56 -13.92
CA VAL A 61 -13.66 5.57 -13.69
C VAL A 61 -13.63 5.23 -12.20
N ILE A 62 -13.99 4.00 -11.84
CA ILE A 62 -14.09 3.56 -10.44
C ILE A 62 -12.97 2.60 -10.02
N ALA A 63 -12.28 1.97 -10.98
CA ALA A 63 -11.23 1.01 -10.67
C ALA A 63 -10.09 1.04 -11.68
N VAL A 64 -8.91 0.68 -11.20
CA VAL A 64 -7.73 0.35 -11.98
C VAL A 64 -7.29 -1.06 -11.60
N LYS A 65 -7.25 -1.99 -12.57
CA LYS A 65 -6.84 -3.39 -12.38
C LYS A 65 -5.88 -3.75 -13.49
N SER A 66 -4.58 -3.48 -13.30
CA SER A 66 -3.60 -3.59 -14.36
C SER A 66 -2.39 -4.43 -13.98
N GLU A 67 -1.95 -5.23 -14.93
CA GLU A 67 -0.58 -5.76 -14.97
C GLU A 67 0.29 -4.80 -15.78
N PHE A 68 1.48 -4.48 -15.29
CA PHE A 68 2.38 -3.53 -15.89
C PHE A 68 3.72 -4.18 -16.22
N LEU A 69 4.05 -4.24 -17.51
CA LEU A 69 5.27 -4.88 -18.00
C LEU A 69 6.48 -3.95 -18.06
N GLY A 70 6.28 -2.63 -17.88
CA GLY A 70 7.28 -1.61 -18.16
C GLY A 70 7.32 -1.23 -19.65
N PHE A 71 8.02 -0.14 -19.95
CA PHE A 71 8.18 0.35 -21.32
C PHE A 71 9.65 0.51 -21.68
N GLN A 72 10.03 0.18 -22.91
CA GLN A 72 11.39 0.42 -23.40
C GLN A 72 11.72 1.91 -23.38
N GLY A 73 12.90 2.24 -22.83
CA GLY A 73 13.42 3.62 -22.82
C GLY A 73 12.80 4.54 -21.78
N ILE A 74 11.88 4.06 -20.92
CA ILE A 74 11.33 4.84 -19.82
C ILE A 74 11.78 4.23 -18.49
N SER A 75 12.61 4.98 -17.76
CA SER A 75 13.13 4.54 -16.44
C SER A 75 12.22 4.90 -15.28
N GLU A 76 11.40 5.96 -15.43
CA GLU A 76 10.54 6.47 -14.37
C GLU A 76 9.13 6.74 -14.89
N ILE A 77 8.13 6.31 -14.15
CA ILE A 77 6.71 6.47 -14.46
C ILE A 77 5.99 7.00 -13.23
N LEU A 78 5.20 8.06 -13.42
CA LEU A 78 4.32 8.60 -12.40
C LEU A 78 2.87 8.22 -12.72
N ILE A 79 2.19 7.61 -11.76
CA ILE A 79 0.75 7.34 -11.83
C ILE A 79 0.04 8.28 -10.85
N LYS A 80 -0.91 9.06 -11.34
CA LYS A 80 -1.81 9.90 -10.56
C LYS A 80 -3.20 9.30 -10.59
N ILE A 81 -3.85 9.25 -9.42
CA ILE A 81 -5.16 8.65 -9.25
C ILE A 81 -6.09 9.74 -8.71
N HIS A 82 -7.22 9.94 -9.39
CA HIS A 82 -8.22 10.93 -8.99
C HIS A 82 -9.23 10.38 -7.98
N GLU A 83 -9.91 11.29 -7.30
CA GLU A 83 -11.06 10.95 -6.45
C GLU A 83 -12.15 10.26 -7.29
N GLY A 84 -12.87 9.31 -6.67
CA GLY A 84 -13.85 8.45 -7.33
C GLY A 84 -13.34 7.03 -7.59
N VAL A 85 -12.03 6.83 -7.69
CA VAL A 85 -11.46 5.48 -7.79
C VAL A 85 -11.59 4.78 -6.44
N LYS A 86 -12.27 3.63 -6.43
CA LYS A 86 -12.52 2.80 -5.23
C LYS A 86 -11.59 1.61 -5.13
N GLU A 87 -11.12 1.09 -6.25
CA GLU A 87 -10.21 -0.05 -6.28
C GLU A 87 -9.00 0.23 -7.15
N PHE A 88 -7.82 0.05 -6.59
CA PHE A 88 -6.55 0.17 -7.31
C PHE A 88 -5.73 -1.11 -7.15
N SER A 89 -5.53 -1.81 -8.26
CA SER A 89 -4.70 -3.01 -8.33
C SER A 89 -3.65 -2.85 -9.42
N LEU A 90 -2.38 -2.83 -9.03
CA LEU A 90 -1.25 -2.76 -9.94
C LEU A 90 -0.27 -3.89 -9.64
N THR A 91 -0.02 -4.74 -10.61
CA THR A 91 1.03 -5.76 -10.54
C THR A 91 2.11 -5.43 -11.56
N GLN A 92 3.31 -5.06 -11.09
CA GLN A 92 4.46 -4.89 -11.97
C GLN A 92 5.08 -6.26 -12.25
N ILE A 93 5.06 -6.66 -13.51
CA ILE A 93 5.62 -7.93 -13.99
C ILE A 93 6.98 -7.66 -14.61
N TYR A 94 7.97 -8.46 -14.23
CA TYR A 94 9.27 -8.46 -14.89
C TYR A 94 9.21 -9.23 -16.18
N SER A 95 9.63 -8.59 -17.28
CA SER A 95 9.84 -9.25 -18.57
C SER A 95 11.31 -9.27 -18.96
N ARG A 96 11.79 -10.43 -19.42
CA ARG A 96 13.20 -10.60 -19.83
C ARG A 96 13.50 -9.71 -21.04
N GLY A 97 14.49 -8.82 -20.91
CA GLY A 97 14.89 -7.90 -21.99
C GLY A 97 14.19 -6.55 -22.01
N ILE A 98 13.21 -6.32 -21.14
CA ILE A 98 12.62 -4.99 -20.92
C ILE A 98 13.20 -4.42 -19.63
N PRO A 99 13.90 -3.25 -19.65
CA PRO A 99 14.33 -2.58 -18.45
C PRO A 99 13.12 -2.27 -17.59
N SER A 100 13.22 -2.55 -16.29
CA SER A 100 12.14 -2.24 -15.37
C SER A 100 12.08 -0.74 -15.14
N SER A 101 10.89 -0.17 -15.29
CA SER A 101 10.62 1.21 -14.91
C SER A 101 10.39 1.30 -13.41
N HIS A 102 10.92 2.36 -12.78
CA HIS A 102 10.53 2.72 -11.43
C HIS A 102 9.14 3.39 -11.48
N ILE A 103 8.17 2.81 -10.80
CA ILE A 103 6.81 3.35 -10.77
C ILE A 103 6.62 4.13 -9.47
N THR A 104 6.16 5.36 -9.59
CA THR A 104 5.70 6.19 -8.47
C THR A 104 4.20 6.37 -8.56
N ILE A 105 3.48 6.00 -7.51
CA ILE A 105 2.06 6.32 -7.32
C ILE A 105 2.03 7.57 -6.44
N ASN A 106 1.41 8.67 -6.92
CA ASN A 106 1.48 9.96 -6.25
C ASN A 106 0.81 9.92 -4.87
N LYS A 107 -0.44 9.48 -4.81
CA LYS A 107 -1.18 9.15 -3.58
C LYS A 107 -2.42 8.34 -3.95
N LEU A 108 -2.98 7.65 -2.99
CA LEU A 108 -4.28 7.02 -3.14
C LEU A 108 -5.39 8.07 -2.85
N PRO A 109 -6.51 8.05 -3.58
CA PRO A 109 -7.63 8.94 -3.32
C PRO A 109 -8.36 8.60 -2.02
N SER A 110 -9.09 9.56 -1.45
CA SER A 110 -9.86 9.35 -0.22
C SER A 110 -11.01 8.34 -0.39
N THR A 111 -11.45 8.15 -1.63
CA THR A 111 -12.51 7.21 -2.02
C THR A 111 -12.05 5.76 -2.10
N ILE A 112 -10.75 5.48 -1.95
CA ILE A 112 -10.19 4.12 -2.11
C ILE A 112 -10.74 3.15 -1.05
N GLU A 113 -11.25 2.02 -1.48
CA GLU A 113 -11.76 0.94 -0.64
C GLU A 113 -10.82 -0.27 -0.63
N LYS A 114 -10.17 -0.54 -1.79
CA LYS A 114 -9.24 -1.67 -1.94
C LYS A 114 -7.98 -1.26 -2.69
N CYS A 115 -6.84 -1.66 -2.16
CA CYS A 115 -5.53 -1.37 -2.74
C CYS A 115 -4.65 -2.62 -2.79
N LYS A 116 -4.18 -2.98 -3.99
CA LYS A 116 -3.22 -4.06 -4.21
C LYS A 116 -2.08 -3.55 -5.07
N ILE A 117 -0.87 -3.55 -4.53
CA ILE A 117 0.34 -3.08 -5.23
C ILE A 117 1.42 -4.15 -5.08
N LEU A 118 1.73 -4.84 -6.16
CA LEU A 118 2.71 -5.92 -6.17
C LEU A 118 3.80 -5.63 -7.19
N ALA A 119 5.07 -5.62 -6.74
CA ALA A 119 6.21 -5.61 -7.64
C ALA A 119 6.86 -7.00 -7.66
N GLN A 120 6.93 -7.64 -8.82
CA GLN A 120 7.62 -8.92 -8.94
C GLN A 120 9.14 -8.73 -8.92
N LYS A 121 9.80 -9.37 -7.96
CA LYS A 121 11.26 -9.40 -7.88
C LYS A 121 11.82 -10.41 -8.87
N ASN A 122 12.72 -9.97 -9.74
CA ASN A 122 13.55 -10.92 -10.48
C ASN A 122 14.65 -11.48 -9.59
N ARG A 123 14.68 -12.81 -9.38
CA ARG A 123 15.71 -13.49 -8.59
C ARG A 123 17.14 -13.28 -9.11
N LYS A 124 17.31 -12.86 -10.37
CA LYS A 124 18.62 -12.67 -11.02
C LYS A 124 19.07 -11.21 -11.14
N SER A 125 18.21 -10.24 -10.82
CA SER A 125 18.56 -8.83 -10.83
C SER A 125 18.45 -8.26 -9.43
N PRO A 126 19.56 -7.79 -8.82
CA PRO A 126 19.52 -7.13 -7.53
C PRO A 126 18.96 -5.68 -7.61
N ALA A 127 18.58 -5.22 -8.80
CA ALA A 127 17.96 -3.92 -8.97
C ALA A 127 16.66 -3.88 -8.16
N ASN A 128 16.66 -3.04 -7.15
CA ASN A 128 15.56 -2.79 -6.23
C ASN A 128 14.36 -2.21 -6.98
N LEU A 129 13.52 -3.08 -7.50
CA LEU A 129 12.27 -2.71 -8.13
C LEU A 129 11.23 -2.54 -7.04
N TYR A 130 11.23 -1.37 -6.44
CA TYR A 130 10.14 -0.97 -5.58
C TYR A 130 9.21 -0.04 -6.35
N ILE A 131 7.93 -0.32 -6.28
CA ILE A 131 6.92 0.69 -6.59
C ILE A 131 6.92 1.66 -5.42
N THR A 132 7.07 2.95 -5.68
CA THR A 132 6.98 3.97 -4.62
C THR A 132 5.54 4.44 -4.48
N LEU A 133 4.97 4.32 -3.29
CA LEU A 133 3.70 4.93 -2.91
C LEU A 133 3.97 6.17 -2.06
N LYS A 134 3.55 7.32 -2.56
CA LYS A 134 3.59 8.60 -1.85
C LYS A 134 2.29 8.85 -1.09
N GLY A 135 2.34 9.82 -0.18
CA GLY A 135 1.20 10.18 0.66
C GLY A 135 0.98 9.24 1.84
N SER A 136 -0.01 9.56 2.64
CA SER A 136 -0.32 8.89 3.90
C SER A 136 -1.51 7.94 3.75
N LEU A 137 -1.43 6.76 4.39
CA LEU A 137 -2.56 5.85 4.53
C LEU A 137 -3.50 6.25 5.68
N LYS A 138 -3.08 7.18 6.57
CA LYS A 138 -3.85 7.58 7.76
C LYS A 138 -5.18 8.24 7.41
N GLU A 139 -5.24 8.94 6.29
CA GLU A 139 -6.42 9.68 5.87
C GLU A 139 -7.43 8.85 5.06
N LEU A 140 -7.08 7.59 4.73
CA LEU A 140 -7.90 6.74 3.86
C LEU A 140 -9.00 6.01 4.64
N ASN A 141 -10.02 6.73 5.07
CA ASN A 141 -11.08 6.20 5.95
C ASN A 141 -11.93 5.10 5.32
N ASN A 142 -12.04 5.07 4.00
CA ASN A 142 -12.81 4.06 3.27
C ASN A 142 -12.03 2.78 2.97
N LEU A 143 -10.71 2.78 3.20
CA LEU A 143 -9.85 1.64 2.87
C LEU A 143 -10.17 0.45 3.79
N THR A 144 -10.60 -0.66 3.19
CA THR A 144 -10.95 -1.91 3.86
C THR A 144 -9.99 -3.05 3.56
N GLU A 145 -9.25 -2.95 2.45
CA GLU A 145 -8.26 -3.95 2.05
C GLU A 145 -7.00 -3.27 1.50
N ILE A 146 -5.82 -3.68 2.01
CA ILE A 146 -4.53 -3.25 1.48
C ILE A 146 -3.54 -4.41 1.46
N ARG A 147 -3.01 -4.73 0.27
CA ARG A 147 -1.99 -5.75 0.07
C ARG A 147 -0.85 -5.19 -0.74
N THR A 148 0.33 -5.19 -0.18
CA THR A 148 1.53 -4.67 -0.84
C THR A 148 2.69 -5.63 -0.74
N GLU A 149 3.47 -5.73 -1.82
CA GLU A 149 4.71 -6.49 -1.86
C GLU A 149 5.76 -5.70 -2.65
N TYR A 150 6.97 -5.55 -2.08
CA TYR A 150 8.06 -4.72 -2.62
C TYR A 150 7.64 -3.26 -2.89
N VAL A 151 6.93 -2.67 -1.94
CA VAL A 151 6.52 -1.27 -2.00
C VAL A 151 7.41 -0.41 -1.11
N ASN A 152 7.92 0.68 -1.70
CA ASN A 152 8.62 1.74 -0.97
C ASN A 152 7.59 2.79 -0.54
N PHE A 153 7.24 2.80 0.74
CA PHE A 153 6.34 3.81 1.30
C PHE A 153 7.11 5.09 1.61
N GLU A 154 6.56 6.24 1.21
CA GLU A 154 7.07 7.55 1.62
C GLU A 154 6.84 7.73 3.13
N GLU A 155 5.64 7.45 3.63
CA GLU A 155 5.35 7.37 5.05
C GLU A 155 5.91 6.08 5.65
N LYS A 156 6.79 6.21 6.65
CA LYS A 156 7.50 5.06 7.23
C LYS A 156 6.82 4.45 8.45
N SER A 157 5.79 5.11 8.98
CA SER A 157 4.97 4.62 10.11
C SER A 157 3.56 4.35 9.63
N ILE A 158 3.07 3.12 9.83
CA ILE A 158 1.75 2.70 9.40
C ILE A 158 0.88 2.35 10.59
N ILE A 159 -0.37 2.79 10.57
CA ILE A 159 -1.40 2.40 11.52
C ILE A 159 -2.27 1.31 10.87
N ILE A 160 -2.28 0.13 11.47
CA ILE A 160 -3.15 -0.97 11.08
C ILE A 160 -4.49 -0.80 11.79
N ARG A 161 -5.53 -0.65 11.01
CA ARG A 161 -6.87 -0.39 11.51
C ARG A 161 -7.58 -1.65 11.98
N SER A 162 -8.44 -1.51 12.96
CA SER A 162 -9.16 -2.63 13.57
C SER A 162 -10.06 -3.37 12.57
N ASN A 163 -10.65 -2.67 11.61
CA ASN A 163 -11.48 -3.27 10.56
C ASN A 163 -10.69 -4.13 9.56
N TRP A 164 -9.37 -3.94 9.45
CA TRP A 164 -8.51 -4.79 8.61
C TRP A 164 -8.09 -6.07 9.32
N ALA A 165 -8.00 -6.06 10.64
CA ALA A 165 -7.31 -7.07 11.45
C ALA A 165 -8.25 -7.98 12.24
N LYS A 166 -9.48 -8.20 11.76
CA LYS A 166 -10.47 -9.06 12.42
C LYS A 166 -10.62 -10.44 11.80
N ASN A 167 -10.37 -10.56 10.50
CA ASN A 167 -10.61 -11.79 9.76
C ASN A 167 -9.32 -12.51 9.42
N GLU A 168 -9.35 -13.84 9.54
CA GLU A 168 -8.28 -14.72 9.11
C GLU A 168 -8.53 -15.17 7.67
N GLY A 169 -7.51 -15.00 6.84
CA GLY A 169 -7.44 -15.59 5.51
C GLY A 169 -6.74 -16.95 5.52
N TYR A 170 -6.19 -17.31 4.36
CA TYR A 170 -5.49 -18.57 4.17
C TYR A 170 -4.30 -18.72 5.13
N LEU A 171 -4.16 -19.91 5.75
CA LEU A 171 -3.14 -20.23 6.76
C LEU A 171 -3.11 -19.31 8.00
N GLY A 172 -4.23 -18.67 8.31
CA GLY A 172 -4.34 -17.79 9.48
C GLY A 172 -3.68 -16.43 9.30
N ALA A 173 -3.23 -16.07 8.08
CA ALA A 173 -2.73 -14.73 7.77
C ALA A 173 -3.86 -13.69 7.85
N PRO A 174 -3.57 -12.40 8.08
CA PRO A 174 -4.60 -11.39 7.99
C PRO A 174 -5.24 -11.39 6.60
N GLU A 175 -6.58 -11.39 6.53
CA GLU A 175 -7.29 -11.45 5.25
C GLU A 175 -7.16 -10.14 4.48
N ASN A 176 -7.30 -9.01 5.18
CA ASN A 176 -7.50 -7.71 4.52
C ASN A 176 -6.26 -6.83 4.46
N TYR A 177 -5.12 -7.27 5.02
CA TYR A 177 -3.88 -6.49 4.86
C TYR A 177 -2.64 -7.38 4.77
N LYS A 178 -1.64 -6.85 4.04
CA LYS A 178 -0.32 -7.45 3.89
C LYS A 178 0.68 -6.40 3.43
N PHE A 179 1.87 -6.36 4.03
CA PHE A 179 2.93 -5.38 3.73
C PHE A 179 4.30 -6.04 3.51
N GLU A 180 4.33 -7.22 2.98
CA GLU A 180 5.57 -7.99 2.81
C GLU A 180 6.62 -7.29 1.96
N ASN A 181 7.90 -7.50 2.29
CA ASN A 181 9.04 -6.92 1.58
C ASN A 181 8.96 -5.39 1.38
N SER A 182 8.18 -4.69 2.20
CA SER A 182 7.95 -3.25 2.07
C SER A 182 8.84 -2.43 3.01
N THR A 183 9.13 -1.15 2.65
CA THR A 183 10.07 -0.30 3.39
C THR A 183 9.40 0.47 4.53
N ILE A 184 8.65 -0.20 5.37
CA ILE A 184 8.01 0.35 6.56
C ILE A 184 8.99 0.28 7.73
N LYS A 185 9.04 1.31 8.58
CA LYS A 185 9.90 1.33 9.79
C LYS A 185 9.14 1.05 11.06
N GLU A 186 7.87 1.42 11.12
CA GLU A 186 7.02 1.25 12.29
C GLU A 186 5.63 0.79 11.90
N ALA A 187 5.10 -0.20 12.61
CA ALA A 187 3.72 -0.67 12.49
C ALA A 187 3.02 -0.54 13.85
N ILE A 188 1.93 0.21 13.88
CA ILE A 188 1.11 0.44 15.06
C ILE A 188 -0.24 -0.23 14.82
N PHE A 189 -0.58 -1.19 15.65
CA PHE A 189 -1.87 -1.86 15.60
C PHE A 189 -2.84 -1.11 16.51
N GLU A 190 -3.92 -0.60 15.93
CA GLU A 190 -4.98 0.10 16.62
C GLU A 190 -5.75 -0.82 17.57
N GLU A 191 -6.32 -0.28 18.64
CA GLU A 191 -7.21 -1.07 19.50
C GLU A 191 -8.37 -1.66 18.70
N GLY A 192 -8.71 -2.91 19.00
CA GLY A 192 -9.65 -3.71 18.23
C GLY A 192 -9.01 -4.55 17.11
N CYS A 193 -7.70 -4.40 16.83
CA CYS A 193 -6.97 -5.38 16.02
C CYS A 193 -6.81 -6.68 16.78
N GLU A 194 -7.33 -7.76 16.22
CA GLU A 194 -7.29 -9.10 16.85
C GLU A 194 -6.21 -9.97 16.22
N ILE A 195 -5.94 -9.81 14.92
CA ILE A 195 -4.99 -10.61 14.15
C ILE A 195 -3.80 -9.74 13.77
N ILE A 196 -2.62 -10.16 14.21
CA ILE A 196 -1.37 -9.42 14.10
C ILE A 196 -0.43 -10.14 13.14
N GLY A 197 0.21 -9.41 12.20
CA GLY A 197 1.18 -9.98 11.27
C GLY A 197 1.21 -9.29 9.92
N GLY A 198 1.55 -10.01 8.85
CA GLY A 198 1.54 -9.50 7.48
C GLY A 198 2.71 -8.59 7.10
N PHE A 199 3.83 -8.64 7.84
CA PHE A 199 5.03 -7.82 7.64
C PHE A 199 6.30 -8.63 7.36
N GLY A 200 6.18 -9.88 6.96
CA GLY A 200 7.36 -10.72 6.68
C GLY A 200 8.33 -10.05 5.70
N TRP A 201 9.64 -10.25 5.93
CA TRP A 201 10.73 -9.74 5.09
C TRP A 201 10.79 -8.21 4.90
N CYS A 202 10.18 -7.42 5.79
CA CYS A 202 10.28 -5.96 5.76
C CYS A 202 11.68 -5.53 6.25
N PRO A 203 12.57 -5.04 5.36
CA PRO A 203 13.98 -4.87 5.69
C PRO A 203 14.23 -3.74 6.69
N ASP A 204 13.37 -2.73 6.70
CA ASP A 204 13.51 -1.51 7.49
C ASP A 204 12.65 -1.49 8.75
N LEU A 205 11.80 -2.50 8.97
CA LEU A 205 10.89 -2.54 10.11
C LEU A 205 11.69 -2.67 11.42
N LYS A 206 11.59 -1.63 12.27
CA LYS A 206 12.32 -1.52 13.54
C LYS A 206 11.42 -1.71 14.75
N LYS A 207 10.17 -1.28 14.63
CA LYS A 207 9.25 -1.19 15.77
C LYS A 207 7.85 -1.65 15.40
N ILE A 208 7.25 -2.39 16.32
CA ILE A 208 5.82 -2.71 16.31
C ILE A 208 5.19 -2.37 17.65
N THR A 209 3.93 -1.91 17.60
CA THR A 209 3.13 -1.64 18.80
C THR A 209 1.88 -2.51 18.75
N LEU A 210 1.73 -3.39 19.72
CA LEU A 210 0.59 -4.30 19.84
C LEU A 210 -0.53 -3.65 20.64
N PRO A 211 -1.82 -3.89 20.28
CA PRO A 211 -2.97 -3.46 21.05
C PRO A 211 -3.28 -4.43 22.18
N THR A 212 -4.12 -4.02 23.14
CA THR A 212 -4.61 -4.91 24.20
C THR A 212 -5.56 -5.98 23.65
N SER A 213 -6.19 -5.72 22.52
CA SER A 213 -7.12 -6.60 21.81
C SER A 213 -6.46 -7.72 21.00
N ALA A 214 -5.13 -7.78 20.92
CA ALA A 214 -4.42 -8.81 20.15
C ALA A 214 -4.72 -10.21 20.67
N LYS A 215 -5.25 -11.07 19.79
CA LYS A 215 -5.59 -12.48 20.10
C LYS A 215 -4.64 -13.47 19.44
N LYS A 216 -4.25 -13.18 18.21
CA LYS A 216 -3.46 -14.07 17.37
C LYS A 216 -2.33 -13.35 16.66
N LEU A 217 -1.17 -13.98 16.58
CA LEU A 217 -0.06 -13.57 15.75
C LEU A 217 0.17 -14.61 14.66
N THR A 218 0.11 -14.19 13.40
CA THR A 218 0.04 -15.10 12.25
C THR A 218 1.39 -15.63 11.81
N GLY A 219 1.39 -16.69 11.02
CA GLY A 219 2.53 -17.54 10.71
C GLY A 219 3.80 -16.83 10.23
N ASP A 220 3.68 -15.92 9.26
CA ASP A 220 4.82 -15.17 8.73
C ASP A 220 4.96 -13.77 9.33
N GLY A 221 4.25 -13.51 10.43
CA GLY A 221 4.03 -12.22 11.07
C GLY A 221 5.09 -11.17 10.83
N PHE A 222 6.30 -11.39 11.34
CA PHE A 222 7.44 -10.48 11.26
C PHE A 222 8.74 -11.22 10.91
N CYS A 223 8.66 -12.41 10.32
CA CYS A 223 9.83 -13.22 10.01
C CYS A 223 10.76 -12.46 9.07
N PHE A 224 12.07 -12.61 9.29
CA PHE A 224 13.13 -11.95 8.53
C PHE A 224 13.06 -10.41 8.47
N CYS A 225 12.36 -9.77 9.40
CA CYS A 225 12.46 -8.33 9.65
C CYS A 225 13.73 -8.05 10.46
N LYS A 226 14.88 -8.06 9.78
CA LYS A 226 16.22 -8.07 10.42
C LYS A 226 16.48 -6.88 11.34
N GLN A 227 15.84 -5.74 11.13
CA GLN A 227 15.99 -4.55 11.98
C GLN A 227 14.98 -4.48 13.12
N LEU A 228 14.01 -5.41 13.20
CA LEU A 228 13.00 -5.39 14.25
C LEU A 228 13.63 -5.68 15.62
N SER A 229 13.70 -4.66 16.45
CA SER A 229 14.30 -4.69 17.78
C SER A 229 13.38 -4.14 18.87
N GLU A 230 12.28 -3.49 18.50
CA GLU A 230 11.32 -2.89 19.44
C GLU A 230 9.93 -3.51 19.24
N VAL A 231 9.42 -4.11 20.32
CA VAL A 231 8.04 -4.60 20.39
C VAL A 231 7.40 -3.99 21.62
N VAL A 232 6.49 -3.04 21.41
CA VAL A 232 5.70 -2.45 22.48
C VAL A 232 4.54 -3.38 22.77
N ILE A 233 4.55 -3.98 23.95
CA ILE A 233 3.57 -4.98 24.40
C ILE A 233 2.83 -4.36 25.59
N PRO A 234 1.48 -4.21 25.52
CA PRO A 234 0.71 -3.74 26.67
C PRO A 234 0.92 -4.63 27.90
N GLU A 235 0.99 -4.01 29.08
CA GLU A 235 1.20 -4.77 30.33
C GLU A 235 0.05 -5.75 30.60
N SER A 236 -1.18 -5.33 30.28
CA SER A 236 -2.42 -6.13 30.41
C SER A 236 -2.52 -7.31 29.47
N LEU A 237 -1.66 -7.40 28.44
CA LEU A 237 -1.68 -8.50 27.49
C LEU A 237 -0.98 -9.72 28.08
N GLU A 238 -1.75 -10.74 28.46
CA GLU A 238 -1.26 -11.93 29.17
C GLU A 238 -0.92 -13.09 28.23
N ARG A 239 -1.62 -13.18 27.10
CA ARG A 239 -1.49 -14.30 26.16
C ARG A 239 -1.79 -13.90 24.74
N ILE A 240 -1.07 -14.52 23.79
CA ILE A 240 -1.34 -14.45 22.34
C ILE A 240 -1.30 -15.89 21.79
N ASP A 241 -2.20 -16.21 20.89
CA ASP A 241 -2.12 -17.42 20.08
C ASP A 241 -1.12 -17.23 18.95
N PHE A 242 -0.04 -17.99 18.94
CA PHE A 242 0.98 -17.99 17.87
C PHE A 242 0.68 -19.04 16.79
N GLY A 243 -0.45 -19.74 16.86
CA GLY A 243 -0.81 -20.81 15.93
C GLY A 243 0.25 -21.94 15.91
N HIS A 244 0.36 -22.59 14.76
CA HIS A 244 1.28 -23.72 14.60
C HIS A 244 2.67 -23.30 14.07
N SER A 245 2.87 -22.03 13.68
CA SER A 245 4.16 -21.55 13.22
C SER A 245 5.05 -21.18 14.40
N SER A 246 6.35 -21.44 14.25
CA SER A 246 7.38 -21.01 15.20
C SER A 246 8.32 -19.94 14.61
N GLN A 247 7.93 -19.33 13.48
CA GLN A 247 8.82 -18.45 12.69
C GLN A 247 8.42 -16.98 12.72
N GLN A 248 7.38 -16.59 13.49
CA GLN A 248 6.86 -15.21 13.48
C GLN A 248 7.93 -14.14 13.72
N PHE A 249 8.94 -14.43 14.52
CA PHE A 249 10.04 -13.54 14.85
C PHE A 249 11.42 -14.08 14.43
N ASP A 250 11.45 -15.10 13.59
CA ASP A 250 12.71 -15.65 13.11
C ASP A 250 13.51 -14.63 12.30
N GLY A 251 14.84 -14.60 12.46
CA GLY A 251 15.71 -13.64 11.77
C GLY A 251 15.49 -12.17 12.15
N THR A 252 14.95 -11.90 13.36
CA THR A 252 14.79 -10.53 13.91
C THR A 252 15.92 -10.18 14.87
N SER A 253 16.03 -8.89 15.25
CA SER A 253 17.00 -8.37 16.22
C SER A 253 16.39 -8.08 17.60
N ILE A 254 15.35 -8.81 17.99
CA ILE A 254 14.62 -8.59 19.25
C ILE A 254 15.54 -8.87 20.46
N PRO A 255 15.74 -7.93 21.38
CA PRO A 255 16.62 -8.09 22.54
C PRO A 255 16.05 -9.08 23.56
N LEU A 256 16.96 -9.73 24.32
CA LEU A 256 16.63 -10.80 25.25
C LEU A 256 15.46 -10.50 26.20
N LYS A 257 15.39 -9.28 26.74
CA LYS A 257 14.29 -8.85 27.62
C LYS A 257 12.90 -9.01 26.95
N LEU A 258 12.82 -8.62 25.69
CA LEU A 258 11.59 -8.75 24.90
C LEU A 258 11.33 -10.20 24.47
N GLN A 259 12.38 -10.95 24.15
CA GLN A 259 12.23 -12.39 23.87
C GLN A 259 11.59 -13.12 25.07
N VAL A 260 12.07 -12.83 26.30
CA VAL A 260 11.47 -13.37 27.53
C VAL A 260 10.00 -12.98 27.67
N ARG A 261 9.64 -11.73 27.40
CA ARG A 261 8.24 -11.27 27.45
C ARG A 261 7.38 -11.99 26.42
N LEU A 262 7.84 -12.13 25.17
CA LEU A 262 7.12 -12.85 24.11
C LEU A 262 6.94 -14.34 24.44
N LYS A 263 7.96 -14.99 25.03
CA LYS A 263 7.83 -16.36 25.52
C LYS A 263 6.80 -16.51 26.62
N LYS A 264 6.70 -15.54 27.54
CA LYS A 264 5.64 -15.51 28.57
C LYS A 264 4.24 -15.35 27.97
N LEU A 265 4.12 -14.71 26.81
CA LEU A 265 2.84 -14.62 26.07
C LEU A 265 2.48 -15.91 25.31
N GLY A 266 3.36 -16.90 25.28
CA GLY A 266 3.14 -18.20 24.63
C GLY A 266 3.99 -18.46 23.39
N TYR A 267 4.92 -17.55 22.99
CA TYR A 267 5.79 -17.80 21.85
C TYR A 267 6.81 -18.90 22.13
N SER A 268 6.79 -19.96 21.30
CA SER A 268 7.70 -21.09 21.42
C SER A 268 8.81 -21.14 20.38
N GLY A 269 8.78 -20.23 19.39
CA GLY A 269 9.72 -20.22 18.28
C GLY A 269 11.07 -19.59 18.59
N SER A 270 11.90 -19.47 17.54
CA SER A 270 13.21 -18.81 17.55
C SER A 270 13.12 -17.32 17.27
N PHE A 271 14.18 -16.58 17.61
CA PHE A 271 14.33 -15.14 17.30
C PHE A 271 15.59 -14.89 16.44
N GLY A 272 16.47 -15.82 16.41
CA GLY A 272 17.80 -15.66 15.86
C GLY A 272 17.99 -16.36 14.52
N ASN A 273 19.17 -16.14 13.99
CA ASN A 273 19.68 -16.64 12.72
C ASN A 273 19.80 -18.16 12.65
#